data_6b9007943fb7e14eed8ef73f3b332c76
#
_entry.id   6b9007943fb7e14eed8ef73f3b332c76
#
_cell.length_a   1.000
_cell.length_b   1.000
_cell.length_c   1.000
_cell.angle_alpha   90.00
_cell.angle_beta   90.00
_cell.angle_gamma   90.00
#
_symmetry.space_group_name_H-M   'P 1'
#
loop_
_entity.id
_entity.type
_entity.pdbx_description
1 polymer ?
#
loop_
_entity_poly.entity_id
_entity_poly.type
_entity_poly.pdbx_seq_one_letter_code
_entity_poly.pdbx_strand_id
1 'polypeptide(L)'
;EGLCTVVVKDDKTAAVVEVNSETDFVAKNETFQQFVKAVAEQAVESDAADMDAFMEEKWNEDPSKTVKDALVEKVAVIGENLKIRRFEKVVATNGCVVSYVHGGGRIGVIVEAETAVVNDAVKEALTNLAMQIAALNPKYVSRDEISEEYISHEKEILLAQSPRNQRK
;
A
#
# COMPACT_ATOMS: atom_id res chain seq x y z
N GLU A 1 -5.86 10.59 9.65
CA GLU A 1 -4.88 11.04 8.65
C GLU A 1 -3.63 10.13 8.67
N GLY A 2 -2.60 10.43 7.90
CA GLY A 2 -1.38 9.65 7.83
C GLY A 2 -0.85 9.53 6.41
N LEU A 3 0.10 8.60 6.23
CA LEU A 3 0.70 8.30 4.93
C LEU A 3 0.76 6.80 4.68
N CYS A 4 0.65 6.42 3.42
CA CYS A 4 1.19 5.17 2.93
C CYS A 4 2.44 5.43 2.08
N THR A 5 3.37 4.51 2.13
CA THR A 5 4.55 4.54 1.28
C THR A 5 4.90 3.13 0.82
N VAL A 6 5.63 3.04 -0.27
CA VAL A 6 6.05 1.77 -0.86
C VAL A 6 7.56 1.78 -1.05
N VAL A 7 8.18 0.67 -0.70
CA VAL A 7 9.59 0.40 -1.03
C VAL A 7 9.66 -0.84 -1.92
N VAL A 8 10.40 -0.73 -3.02
CA VAL A 8 10.67 -1.84 -3.94
C VAL A 8 12.16 -2.14 -3.91
N LYS A 9 12.51 -3.43 -3.75
CA LYS A 9 13.88 -3.94 -3.72
C LYS A 9 14.10 -4.88 -4.91
N ASP A 10 15.11 -4.56 -5.71
CA ASP A 10 15.57 -5.40 -6.84
C ASP A 10 14.47 -5.77 -7.86
N ASP A 11 13.45 -4.92 -8.02
CA ASP A 11 12.25 -5.18 -8.84
C ASP A 11 11.50 -6.50 -8.49
N LYS A 12 11.83 -7.12 -7.37
CA LYS A 12 11.33 -8.44 -6.97
C LYS A 12 10.51 -8.41 -5.68
N THR A 13 10.89 -7.56 -4.76
CA THR A 13 10.23 -7.48 -3.46
C THR A 13 9.73 -6.08 -3.24
N ALA A 14 8.49 -5.94 -2.83
CA ALA A 14 7.91 -4.66 -2.44
C ALA A 14 7.18 -4.77 -1.11
N ALA A 15 7.20 -3.69 -0.35
CA ALA A 15 6.34 -3.54 0.81
C ALA A 15 5.62 -2.20 0.76
N VAL A 16 4.33 -2.21 1.05
CA VAL A 16 3.52 -1.02 1.28
C VAL A 16 3.18 -0.95 2.77
N VAL A 17 3.38 0.20 3.37
CA VAL A 17 3.02 0.44 4.78
C VAL A 17 2.04 1.59 4.88
N GLU A 18 1.16 1.51 5.87
CA GLU A 18 0.25 2.57 6.28
C GLU A 18 0.59 2.99 7.71
N VAL A 19 0.99 4.26 7.88
CA VAL A 19 1.22 4.85 9.19
C VAL A 19 0.26 6.02 9.38
N ASN A 20 -0.54 5.95 10.42
CA ASN A 20 -1.53 6.97 10.74
C ASN A 20 -1.00 8.01 11.73
N SER A 21 -1.46 9.23 11.57
CA SER A 21 -1.30 10.38 12.46
C SER A 21 -2.67 10.97 12.79
N GLU A 22 -2.75 11.91 13.72
CA GLU A 22 -4.01 12.58 14.06
C GLU A 22 -4.34 13.68 13.05
N THR A 23 -3.34 14.43 12.59
CA THR A 23 -3.54 15.56 11.69
C THR A 23 -2.83 15.41 10.34
N ASP A 24 -3.33 16.13 9.34
CA ASP A 24 -2.69 16.25 8.03
C ASP A 24 -1.42 17.11 8.06
N PHE A 25 -1.24 17.93 9.08
CA PHE A 25 -0.01 18.69 9.31
C PHE A 25 1.17 17.75 9.57
N VAL A 26 0.97 16.76 10.46
CA VAL A 26 1.97 15.73 10.74
C VAL A 26 2.25 14.87 9.52
N ALA A 27 1.24 14.52 8.72
CA ALA A 27 1.43 13.79 7.46
C ALA A 27 2.36 14.54 6.48
N LYS A 28 2.44 15.86 6.55
CA LYS A 28 3.34 16.71 5.74
C LYS A 28 4.69 16.99 6.42
N ASN A 29 4.85 16.59 7.67
CA ASN A 29 6.07 16.82 8.45
C ASN A 29 7.20 15.90 7.97
N GLU A 30 8.38 16.46 7.70
CA GLU A 30 9.53 15.72 7.18
C GLU A 30 9.98 14.59 8.13
N THR A 31 10.02 14.86 9.44
CA THR A 31 10.39 13.84 10.43
C THR A 31 9.46 12.65 10.43
N PHE A 32 8.14 12.89 10.26
CA PHE A 32 7.16 11.83 10.11
C PHE A 32 7.33 11.06 8.79
N GLN A 33 7.54 11.76 7.67
CA GLN A 33 7.77 11.14 6.36
C GLN A 33 9.02 10.26 6.35
N GLN A 34 10.10 10.70 6.95
CA GLN A 34 11.34 9.91 7.11
C GLN A 34 11.08 8.66 7.95
N PHE A 35 10.33 8.78 9.03
CA PHE A 35 9.94 7.62 9.85
C PHE A 35 9.10 6.62 9.06
N VAL A 36 8.08 7.08 8.33
CA VAL A 36 7.25 6.21 7.49
C VAL A 36 8.08 5.46 6.44
N LYS A 37 9.03 6.16 5.83
CA LYS A 37 9.98 5.54 4.89
C LYS A 37 10.85 4.48 5.56
N ALA A 38 11.40 4.76 6.73
CA ALA A 38 12.23 3.80 7.49
C ALA A 38 11.40 2.55 7.89
N VAL A 39 10.13 2.73 8.27
CA VAL A 39 9.20 1.61 8.53
C VAL A 39 8.99 0.76 7.27
N ALA A 40 8.85 1.38 6.10
CA ALA A 40 8.69 0.65 4.84
C ALA A 40 9.97 -0.10 4.44
N GLU A 41 11.14 0.48 4.66
CA GLU A 41 12.44 -0.17 4.45
C GLU A 41 12.62 -1.37 5.39
N GLN A 42 12.17 -1.27 6.63
CA GLN A 42 12.12 -2.39 7.56
C GLN A 42 11.14 -3.48 7.06
N ALA A 43 9.94 -3.09 6.64
CA ALA A 43 8.90 -4.01 6.21
C ALA A 43 9.28 -4.82 4.96
N VAL A 44 10.00 -4.22 4.00
CA VAL A 44 10.43 -4.94 2.79
C VAL A 44 11.44 -6.05 3.10
N GLU A 45 12.19 -5.92 4.19
CA GLU A 45 13.17 -6.91 4.65
C GLU A 45 12.60 -7.87 5.70
N SER A 46 11.49 -7.51 6.34
CA SER A 46 10.87 -8.29 7.42
C SER A 46 10.32 -9.62 6.93
N ASP A 47 10.46 -10.64 7.76
CA ASP A 47 9.80 -11.95 7.62
C ASP A 47 8.68 -12.14 8.67
N ALA A 48 8.26 -11.05 9.34
CA ALA A 48 7.20 -11.09 10.32
C ALA A 48 5.88 -11.57 9.70
N ALA A 49 5.22 -12.52 10.37
CA ALA A 49 3.96 -13.08 9.91
C ALA A 49 2.76 -12.14 10.14
N ASP A 50 2.87 -11.22 11.09
CA ASP A 50 1.83 -10.28 11.48
C ASP A 50 2.43 -8.99 12.06
N MET A 51 1.53 -8.04 12.38
CA MET A 51 1.94 -6.75 12.95
C MET A 51 2.57 -6.88 14.33
N ASP A 52 2.14 -7.83 15.16
CA ASP A 52 2.67 -7.99 16.52
C ASP A 52 4.13 -8.46 16.44
N ALA A 53 4.42 -9.44 15.59
CA ALA A 53 5.77 -9.90 15.34
C ALA A 53 6.64 -8.79 14.74
N PHE A 54 6.11 -8.00 13.79
CA PHE A 54 6.83 -6.87 13.19
C PHE A 54 7.21 -5.81 14.23
N MET A 55 6.32 -5.48 15.14
CA MET A 55 6.56 -4.47 16.18
C MET A 55 7.64 -4.88 17.19
N GLU A 56 7.88 -6.18 17.37
CA GLU A 56 8.92 -6.73 18.25
C GLU A 56 10.28 -6.94 17.53
N GLU A 57 10.35 -6.75 16.21
CA GLU A 57 11.62 -6.79 15.48
C GLU A 57 12.57 -5.69 15.95
N LYS A 58 13.86 -5.96 15.85
CA LYS A 58 14.89 -4.95 16.08
C LYS A 58 14.79 -3.88 15.01
N TRP A 59 14.80 -2.62 15.43
CA TRP A 59 14.73 -1.48 14.53
C TRP A 59 16.02 -1.36 13.68
N ASN A 60 15.89 -1.30 12.37
CA ASN A 60 17.04 -1.31 11.46
C ASN A 60 17.99 -0.13 11.67
N GLU A 61 17.47 1.06 12.00
CA GLU A 61 18.29 2.25 12.24
C GLU A 61 18.98 2.23 13.61
N ASP A 62 18.42 1.50 14.58
CA ASP A 62 19.00 1.34 15.94
C ASP A 62 18.64 -0.03 16.52
N PRO A 63 19.47 -1.05 16.31
CA PRO A 63 19.20 -2.42 16.76
C PRO A 63 19.13 -2.61 18.30
N SER A 64 19.38 -1.58 19.08
CA SER A 64 19.18 -1.59 20.54
C SER A 64 17.70 -1.45 20.93
N LYS A 65 16.85 -1.13 19.97
CA LYS A 65 15.41 -0.86 20.11
C LYS A 65 14.61 -1.80 19.25
N THR A 66 13.32 -1.91 19.57
CA THR A 66 12.34 -2.54 18.69
C THR A 66 11.65 -1.49 17.79
N VAL A 67 10.94 -1.96 16.77
CA VAL A 67 10.06 -1.09 15.95
C VAL A 67 9.07 -0.34 16.84
N LYS A 68 8.52 -1.02 17.84
CA LYS A 68 7.61 -0.44 18.85
C LYS A 68 8.27 0.68 19.64
N ASP A 69 9.50 0.49 20.09
CA ASP A 69 10.24 1.53 20.82
C ASP A 69 10.50 2.75 19.93
N ALA A 70 10.88 2.53 18.67
CA ALA A 70 11.08 3.60 17.70
C ALA A 70 9.77 4.37 17.44
N LEU A 71 8.62 3.70 17.38
CA LEU A 71 7.32 4.34 17.27
C LEU A 71 7.01 5.21 18.50
N VAL A 72 7.21 4.68 19.72
CA VAL A 72 6.99 5.42 20.96
C VAL A 72 7.84 6.67 21.04
N GLU A 73 9.13 6.59 20.69
CA GLU A 73 10.00 7.74 20.62
C GLU A 73 9.51 8.78 19.60
N LYS A 74 9.03 8.31 18.44
CA LYS A 74 8.54 9.22 17.42
C LYS A 74 7.25 9.92 17.86
N VAL A 75 6.35 9.24 18.57
CA VAL A 75 5.18 9.84 19.24
C VAL A 75 5.60 10.96 20.19
N ALA A 76 6.63 10.72 21.01
CA ALA A 76 7.13 11.72 21.95
C ALA A 76 7.73 12.96 21.26
N VAL A 77 8.43 12.78 20.13
CA VAL A 77 9.06 13.86 19.37
C VAL A 77 8.02 14.69 18.60
N ILE A 78 7.05 14.02 17.97
CA ILE A 78 6.04 14.66 17.10
C ILE A 78 4.90 15.25 17.95
N GLY A 79 4.57 14.63 19.08
CA GLY A 79 3.51 15.10 19.97
C GLY A 79 2.10 14.72 19.54
N GLU A 80 1.96 13.80 18.59
CA GLU A 80 0.69 13.22 18.19
C GLU A 80 0.70 11.69 18.35
N ASN A 81 -0.47 11.09 18.50
CA ASN A 81 -0.61 9.65 18.50
C ASN A 81 -0.35 9.10 17.09
N LEU A 82 0.65 8.23 16.97
CA LEU A 82 1.03 7.60 15.72
C LEU A 82 0.75 6.10 15.80
N LYS A 83 0.36 5.51 14.67
CA LYS A 83 0.13 4.07 14.59
C LYS A 83 0.65 3.52 13.26
N ILE A 84 1.56 2.54 13.32
CA ILE A 84 1.84 1.67 12.18
C ILE A 84 0.63 0.73 12.08
N ARG A 85 -0.27 1.02 11.13
CA ARG A 85 -1.56 0.34 11.06
C ARG A 85 -1.46 -1.04 10.45
N ARG A 86 -0.76 -1.12 9.33
CA ARG A 86 -0.60 -2.35 8.54
C ARG A 86 0.53 -2.21 7.53
N PHE A 87 1.01 -3.35 7.08
CA PHE A 87 1.86 -3.45 5.89
C PHE A 87 1.50 -4.71 5.10
N GLU A 88 1.82 -4.69 3.82
CA GLU A 88 1.77 -5.85 2.93
C GLU A 88 3.11 -5.97 2.23
N LYS A 89 3.63 -7.19 2.14
CA LYS A 89 4.87 -7.52 1.44
C LYS A 89 4.54 -8.47 0.30
N VAL A 90 5.08 -8.17 -0.87
CA VAL A 90 4.93 -8.98 -2.09
C VAL A 90 6.30 -9.37 -2.60
N VAL A 91 6.49 -10.65 -2.91
CA VAL A 91 7.72 -11.19 -3.48
C VAL A 91 7.41 -11.86 -4.81
N ALA A 92 7.89 -11.26 -5.91
CA ALA A 92 7.76 -11.85 -7.23
C ALA A 92 8.80 -12.96 -7.43
N THR A 93 8.34 -14.20 -7.60
CA THR A 93 9.21 -15.35 -7.85
C THR A 93 9.61 -15.43 -9.32
N ASN A 94 8.72 -15.11 -10.24
CA ASN A 94 8.92 -15.18 -11.69
C ASN A 94 8.33 -13.94 -12.38
N GLY A 95 9.05 -12.84 -12.38
CA GLY A 95 8.58 -11.59 -12.95
C GLY A 95 9.12 -10.38 -12.20
N CYS A 96 8.27 -9.39 -11.97
CA CYS A 96 8.64 -8.16 -11.27
C CYS A 96 7.49 -7.57 -10.47
N VAL A 97 7.86 -6.65 -9.59
CA VAL A 97 6.92 -5.82 -8.81
C VAL A 97 7.16 -4.36 -9.16
N VAL A 98 6.09 -3.62 -9.40
CA VAL A 98 6.13 -2.17 -9.53
C VAL A 98 5.24 -1.51 -8.48
N SER A 99 5.49 -0.26 -8.21
CA SER A 99 4.71 0.50 -7.22
C SER A 99 4.29 1.87 -7.77
N TYR A 100 3.22 2.38 -7.20
CA TYR A 100 2.77 3.74 -7.43
C TYR A 100 2.21 4.34 -6.14
N VAL A 101 2.61 5.56 -5.84
CA VAL A 101 2.09 6.33 -4.69
C VAL A 101 1.41 7.57 -5.20
N HIS A 102 0.13 7.74 -4.86
CA HIS A 102 -0.71 8.85 -5.30
C HIS A 102 -1.00 9.83 -4.17
N GLY A 103 -1.18 11.10 -4.55
CA GLY A 103 -1.65 12.14 -3.65
C GLY A 103 -0.73 12.41 -2.45
N GLY A 104 0.60 12.31 -2.63
CA GLY A 104 1.57 12.55 -1.56
C GLY A 104 1.50 11.54 -0.43
N GLY A 105 1.19 10.27 -0.75
CA GLY A 105 1.10 9.19 0.25
C GLY A 105 -0.32 8.88 0.73
N ARG A 106 -1.34 9.34 0.01
CA ARG A 106 -2.73 9.00 0.33
C ARG A 106 -3.14 7.61 -0.16
N ILE A 107 -2.57 7.17 -1.28
CA ILE A 107 -2.83 5.86 -1.87
C ILE A 107 -1.49 5.24 -2.27
N GLY A 108 -1.24 4.02 -1.81
CA GLY A 108 -0.10 3.20 -2.24
C GLY A 108 -0.59 1.96 -2.98
N VAL A 109 0.02 1.66 -4.11
CA VAL A 109 -0.32 0.50 -4.95
C VAL A 109 0.93 -0.30 -5.25
N ILE A 110 0.83 -1.62 -5.12
CA ILE A 110 1.82 -2.58 -5.61
C ILE A 110 1.14 -3.42 -6.69
N VAL A 111 1.84 -3.64 -7.80
CA VAL A 111 1.44 -4.58 -8.84
C VAL A 111 2.55 -5.59 -9.03
N GLU A 112 2.24 -6.86 -8.79
CA GLU A 112 3.08 -8.00 -9.14
C GLU A 112 2.68 -8.50 -10.55
N ALA A 113 3.67 -8.77 -11.37
CA ALA A 113 3.47 -9.39 -12.67
C ALA A 113 4.30 -10.66 -12.79
N GLU A 114 3.66 -11.75 -13.14
CA GLU A 114 4.32 -12.97 -13.57
C GLU A 114 4.66 -12.87 -15.06
N THR A 115 5.95 -12.84 -15.38
CA THR A 115 6.43 -12.68 -16.75
C THR A 115 7.85 -13.19 -16.89
N ALA A 116 8.16 -13.79 -18.04
CA ALA A 116 9.52 -14.17 -18.39
C ALA A 116 10.38 -12.97 -18.87
N VAL A 117 9.75 -11.84 -19.18
CA VAL A 117 10.44 -10.64 -19.72
C VAL A 117 10.23 -9.48 -18.75
N VAL A 118 11.33 -9.01 -18.19
CA VAL A 118 11.36 -7.80 -17.35
C VAL A 118 12.25 -6.77 -18.03
N ASN A 119 11.63 -5.71 -18.53
CA ASN A 119 12.29 -4.58 -19.17
C ASN A 119 11.54 -3.28 -18.87
N ASP A 120 12.08 -2.15 -19.31
CA ASP A 120 11.50 -0.83 -19.03
C ASP A 120 10.08 -0.68 -19.61
N ALA A 121 9.79 -1.25 -20.78
CA ALA A 121 8.47 -1.20 -21.40
C ALA A 121 7.43 -1.97 -20.58
N VAL A 122 7.78 -3.13 -20.04
CA VAL A 122 6.91 -3.90 -19.14
C VAL A 122 6.68 -3.14 -17.84
N LYS A 123 7.73 -2.59 -17.24
CA LYS A 123 7.59 -1.80 -15.99
C LYS A 123 6.74 -0.55 -16.19
N GLU A 124 6.87 0.14 -17.33
CA GLU A 124 6.04 1.30 -17.66
C GLU A 124 4.57 0.91 -17.80
N ALA A 125 4.27 -0.18 -18.50
CA ALA A 125 2.90 -0.68 -18.64
C ALA A 125 2.29 -1.04 -17.27
N LEU A 126 3.05 -1.69 -16.39
CA LEU A 126 2.61 -2.04 -15.04
C LEU A 126 2.43 -0.81 -14.15
N THR A 127 3.27 0.21 -14.30
CA THR A 127 3.12 1.48 -13.59
C THR A 127 1.85 2.21 -14.03
N ASN A 128 1.54 2.21 -15.32
CA ASN A 128 0.29 2.75 -15.84
C ASN A 128 -0.94 1.99 -15.27
N LEU A 129 -0.85 0.67 -15.15
CA LEU A 129 -1.86 -0.14 -14.49
C LEU A 129 -2.02 0.24 -13.01
N ALA A 130 -0.91 0.43 -12.30
CA ALA A 130 -0.95 0.86 -10.88
C ALA A 130 -1.62 2.24 -10.72
N MET A 131 -1.40 3.17 -11.66
CA MET A 131 -2.10 4.46 -11.69
C MET A 131 -3.61 4.28 -11.89
N GLN A 132 -4.04 3.37 -12.78
CA GLN A 132 -5.44 3.05 -12.98
C GLN A 132 -6.07 2.43 -11.73
N ILE A 133 -5.37 1.54 -11.05
CA ILE A 133 -5.82 0.95 -9.78
C ILE A 133 -6.02 2.06 -8.73
N ALA A 134 -5.08 2.99 -8.61
CA ALA A 134 -5.22 4.12 -7.69
C ALA A 134 -6.42 5.00 -8.01
N ALA A 135 -6.71 5.25 -9.30
CA ALA A 135 -7.80 6.08 -9.75
C ALA A 135 -9.18 5.42 -9.58
N LEU A 136 -9.28 4.12 -9.87
CA LEU A 136 -10.55 3.39 -9.90
C LEU A 136 -10.92 2.76 -8.55
N ASN A 137 -9.94 2.58 -7.66
CA ASN A 137 -10.12 1.93 -6.37
C ASN A 137 -10.90 0.61 -6.47
N PRO A 138 -10.44 -0.36 -7.28
CA PRO A 138 -11.15 -1.61 -7.51
C PRO A 138 -11.30 -2.40 -6.21
N LYS A 139 -12.46 -3.03 -6.03
CA LYS A 139 -12.75 -3.82 -4.84
C LYS A 139 -12.15 -5.23 -4.89
N TYR A 140 -11.85 -5.72 -6.10
CA TYR A 140 -11.42 -7.09 -6.36
C TYR A 140 -10.23 -7.11 -7.29
N VAL A 141 -9.32 -8.05 -7.10
CA VAL A 141 -8.17 -8.28 -7.98
C VAL A 141 -8.57 -9.10 -9.20
N SER A 142 -9.41 -10.12 -9.02
CA SER A 142 -9.86 -10.99 -10.09
C SER A 142 -11.39 -11.16 -10.10
N ARG A 143 -11.90 -11.63 -11.24
CA ARG A 143 -13.32 -11.90 -11.40
C ARG A 143 -13.81 -13.02 -10.48
N ASP A 144 -12.95 -13.97 -10.16
CA ASP A 144 -13.29 -15.14 -9.34
C ASP A 144 -13.58 -14.79 -7.88
N GLU A 145 -13.12 -13.61 -7.45
CA GLU A 145 -13.40 -13.06 -6.10
C GLU A 145 -14.80 -12.44 -5.99
N ILE A 146 -15.47 -12.21 -7.13
CA ILE A 146 -16.74 -11.49 -7.17
C ILE A 146 -17.90 -12.46 -6.98
N SER A 147 -18.71 -12.25 -5.95
CA SER A 147 -19.91 -13.07 -5.73
C SER A 147 -20.97 -12.84 -6.82
N GLU A 148 -21.75 -13.89 -7.13
CA GLU A 148 -22.86 -13.78 -8.08
C GLU A 148 -23.91 -12.77 -7.61
N GLU A 149 -24.13 -12.66 -6.31
CA GLU A 149 -25.05 -11.69 -5.71
C GLU A 149 -24.60 -10.25 -6.02
N TYR A 150 -23.31 -9.95 -5.84
CA TYR A 150 -22.75 -8.63 -6.18
C TYR A 150 -22.93 -8.32 -7.68
N ILE A 151 -22.61 -9.27 -8.55
CA ILE A 151 -22.77 -9.12 -10.00
C ILE A 151 -24.22 -8.84 -10.37
N SER A 152 -25.18 -9.57 -9.77
CA SER A 152 -26.60 -9.40 -10.03
C SER A 152 -27.10 -8.03 -9.59
N HIS A 153 -26.68 -7.58 -8.41
CA HIS A 153 -27.04 -6.27 -7.87
C HIS A 153 -26.51 -5.12 -8.75
N GLU A 154 -25.23 -5.19 -9.16
CA GLU A 154 -24.64 -4.18 -10.05
C GLU A 154 -25.33 -4.15 -11.42
N LYS A 155 -25.72 -5.31 -11.96
CA LYS A 155 -26.49 -5.37 -13.20
C LYS A 155 -27.85 -4.68 -13.09
N GLU A 156 -28.56 -4.87 -11.99
CA GLU A 156 -29.84 -4.19 -11.73
C GLU A 156 -29.67 -2.67 -11.69
N ILE A 157 -28.63 -2.18 -10.98
CA ILE A 157 -28.32 -0.74 -10.91
C ILE A 157 -28.02 -0.18 -12.30
N LEU A 158 -27.17 -0.85 -13.08
CA LEU A 158 -26.80 -0.41 -14.43
C LEU A 158 -28.00 -0.43 -15.40
N LEU A 159 -28.87 -1.42 -15.30
CA LEU A 159 -30.11 -1.48 -16.09
C LEU A 159 -31.07 -0.34 -15.72
N ALA A 160 -31.20 -0.02 -14.42
CA ALA A 160 -32.03 1.09 -13.98
C ALA A 160 -31.52 2.45 -14.43
N GLN A 161 -30.21 2.61 -14.52
CA GLN A 161 -29.54 3.83 -14.99
C GLN A 161 -29.48 3.94 -16.52
N SER A 162 -29.81 2.89 -17.26
CA SER A 162 -29.71 2.87 -18.71
C SER A 162 -30.67 3.90 -19.35
N PRO A 163 -30.21 4.70 -20.33
CA PRO A 163 -31.04 5.74 -21.00
C PRO A 163 -32.32 5.19 -21.65
N ARG A 164 -32.40 3.87 -21.93
CA ARG A 164 -33.61 3.23 -22.45
C ARG A 164 -34.74 3.15 -21.42
N ASN A 165 -34.43 3.11 -20.12
CA ASN A 165 -35.43 3.10 -19.06
C ASN A 165 -35.87 4.49 -18.60
N GLN A 166 -35.13 5.54 -18.95
CA GLN A 166 -35.46 6.93 -18.61
C GLN A 166 -36.44 7.60 -19.61
N ARG A 167 -36.84 6.91 -20.69
CA ARG A 167 -37.76 7.38 -21.71
C ARG A 167 -39.17 6.78 -21.60
N LYS A 168 -39.67 6.62 -20.38
CA LYS A 168 -41.09 6.32 -20.15
C LYS A 168 -41.75 7.43 -19.37
#